data_af7e1954186f036d50b75a7f6b0e5d67
#
_entry.id   af7e1954186f036d50b75a7f6b0e5d67
#
_cell.length_a   1.000
_cell.length_b   1.000
_cell.length_c   1.000
_cell.angle_alpha   90.00
_cell.angle_beta   90.00
_cell.angle_gamma   90.00
#
_symmetry.space_group_name_H-M   'P 1'
#
loop_
_entity.id
_entity.type
_entity.pdbx_description
1 polymer ?
#
loop_
_entity_poly.entity_id
_entity_poly.type
_entity_poly.pdbx_seq_one_letter_code
_entity_poly.pdbx_strand_id
1 'polypeptide(L)'
;MIELEYFERPDFNQLIRWIDSPEFLLQWGGPQFDYPLNESQLKKYIENANHDTSDTLVYKVIHKETGNVIGHISLGKIDRKNKSARIGKVLVGEKNLRGLGIGSLMVKELLKIAFEELKLHRVSLGVFDFNESGIACYEKVGFKKEGLLRDCRKTGNDYWSLWEMSILEQEWFDQK
;
A
#
# COMPACT_ATOMS: atom_id res chain seq x y z
N MET A 1 -10.97 -13.23 7.68
CA MET A 1 -9.77 -13.88 7.16
C MET A 1 -8.52 -13.06 7.46
N ILE A 2 -8.53 -11.79 7.18
CA ILE A 2 -7.43 -10.89 7.58
C ILE A 2 -7.98 -9.70 8.36
N GLU A 3 -7.10 -9.04 9.11
CA GLU A 3 -7.40 -7.77 9.74
C GLU A 3 -6.19 -6.86 9.68
N LEU A 4 -6.43 -5.56 9.76
CA LEU A 4 -5.39 -4.54 9.75
C LEU A 4 -5.22 -3.99 11.17
N GLU A 5 -3.98 -3.95 11.62
CA GLU A 5 -3.61 -3.31 12.88
C GLU A 5 -2.47 -2.34 12.62
N TYR A 6 -2.30 -1.34 13.46
CA TYR A 6 -1.22 -0.38 13.29
C TYR A 6 0.15 -1.06 13.30
N PHE A 7 0.96 -0.69 12.32
CA PHE A 7 2.35 -1.11 12.23
C PHE A 7 3.17 -0.39 13.28
N GLU A 8 3.90 -1.14 14.08
CA GLU A 8 4.65 -0.62 15.22
C GLU A 8 6.08 -1.12 15.21
N ARG A 9 6.90 -0.58 16.10
CA ARG A 9 8.33 -0.92 16.17
C ARG A 9 8.63 -2.43 16.23
N PRO A 10 7.91 -3.25 17.00
CA PRO A 10 8.17 -4.69 17.01
C PRO A 10 8.00 -5.38 15.65
N ASP A 11 7.33 -4.73 14.70
CA ASP A 11 7.10 -5.27 13.37
C ASP A 11 8.22 -4.94 12.38
N PHE A 12 9.17 -4.09 12.74
CA PHE A 12 10.21 -3.57 11.84
C PHE A 12 11.09 -4.68 11.25
N ASN A 13 11.60 -5.57 12.09
CA ASN A 13 12.54 -6.59 11.63
C ASN A 13 11.94 -7.52 10.58
N GLN A 14 10.68 -7.86 10.72
CA GLN A 14 10.00 -8.71 9.73
C GLN A 14 9.89 -7.98 8.38
N LEU A 15 9.50 -6.72 8.38
CA LEU A 15 9.40 -5.95 7.15
C LEU A 15 10.77 -5.81 6.49
N ILE A 16 11.82 -5.55 7.26
CA ILE A 16 13.19 -5.45 6.74
C ILE A 16 13.59 -6.76 6.05
N ARG A 17 13.28 -7.90 6.66
CA ARG A 17 13.59 -9.21 6.08
C ARG A 17 12.83 -9.47 4.78
N TRP A 18 11.61 -8.97 4.66
CA TRP A 18 10.82 -9.15 3.44
C TRP A 18 11.34 -8.33 2.26
N ILE A 19 12.01 -7.21 2.53
CA ILE A 19 12.54 -6.30 1.49
C ILE A 19 14.01 -6.64 1.24
N ASP A 20 14.28 -7.52 0.30
CA ASP A 20 15.58 -8.17 0.14
C ASP A 20 16.42 -7.70 -1.05
N SER A 21 15.99 -6.67 -1.77
CA SER A 21 16.78 -6.09 -2.86
C SER A 21 16.47 -4.61 -3.06
N PRO A 22 17.43 -3.85 -3.67
CA PRO A 22 17.20 -2.43 -3.97
C PRO A 22 16.01 -2.23 -4.93
N GLU A 23 15.86 -3.09 -5.90
CA GLU A 23 14.76 -3.02 -6.89
C GLU A 23 13.41 -3.26 -6.21
N PHE A 24 13.36 -4.25 -5.33
CA PHE A 24 12.13 -4.53 -4.59
C PHE A 24 11.78 -3.38 -3.64
N LEU A 25 12.77 -2.80 -2.98
CA LEU A 25 12.56 -1.64 -2.12
C LEU A 25 11.97 -0.47 -2.92
N LEU A 26 12.51 -0.20 -4.10
CA LEU A 26 12.01 0.88 -4.96
C LEU A 26 10.59 0.59 -5.44
N GLN A 27 10.31 -0.63 -5.84
CA GLN A 27 8.99 -1.04 -6.30
C GLN A 27 7.94 -0.91 -5.19
N TRP A 28 8.27 -1.37 -4.00
CA TRP A 28 7.36 -1.37 -2.85
C TRP A 28 7.23 -0.01 -2.20
N GLY A 29 8.35 0.64 -1.91
CA GLY A 29 8.41 1.83 -1.05
C GLY A 29 8.60 3.15 -1.78
N GLY A 30 8.87 3.10 -3.09
CA GLY A 30 9.21 4.30 -3.85
C GLY A 30 10.57 4.87 -3.48
N PRO A 31 10.86 6.13 -3.82
CA PRO A 31 12.17 6.73 -3.59
C PRO A 31 12.41 7.20 -2.17
N GLN A 32 11.48 6.99 -1.28
CA GLN A 32 11.51 7.44 0.11
C GLN A 32 12.63 6.78 0.92
N PHE A 33 12.97 5.54 0.59
CA PHE A 33 13.92 4.73 1.37
C PHE A 33 15.19 4.45 0.59
N ASP A 34 16.28 4.23 1.34
CA ASP A 34 17.57 3.78 0.81
C ASP A 34 17.83 2.32 1.19
N TYR A 35 18.35 1.54 0.26
CA TYR A 35 18.68 0.13 0.53
C TYR A 35 20.05 0.03 1.20
N PRO A 36 20.22 -0.81 2.24
CA PRO A 36 19.20 -1.67 2.83
C PRO A 36 18.23 -0.90 3.74
N LEU A 37 16.99 -1.35 3.75
CA LEU A 37 15.99 -0.81 4.68
C LEU A 37 16.43 -1.11 6.11
N ASN A 38 16.30 -0.14 7.01
CA ASN A 38 16.74 -0.27 8.39
C ASN A 38 15.76 0.36 9.38
N GLU A 39 15.97 0.10 10.67
CA GLU A 39 15.09 0.59 11.72
C GLU A 39 14.97 2.13 11.75
N SER A 40 16.07 2.83 11.49
CA SER A 40 16.06 4.30 11.50
C SER A 40 15.10 4.87 10.46
N GLN A 41 15.10 4.29 9.27
CA GLN A 41 14.19 4.70 8.20
C GLN A 41 12.73 4.39 8.55
N LEU A 42 12.46 3.22 9.15
CA LEU A 42 11.11 2.83 9.55
C LEU A 42 10.60 3.65 10.72
N LYS A 43 11.47 4.01 11.64
CA LYS A 43 11.12 4.90 12.75
C LYS A 43 10.66 6.26 12.23
N LYS A 44 11.36 6.80 11.24
CA LYS A 44 10.98 8.06 10.59
C LYS A 44 9.68 7.92 9.81
N TYR A 45 9.50 6.80 9.14
CA TYR A 45 8.31 6.48 8.35
C TYR A 45 7.02 6.55 9.19
N ILE A 46 7.03 6.06 10.43
CA ILE A 46 5.85 6.04 11.29
C ILE A 46 5.83 7.16 12.34
N GLU A 47 6.81 8.05 12.33
CA GLU A 47 6.98 9.06 13.37
C GLU A 47 5.73 9.88 13.65
N ASN A 48 5.01 10.29 12.62
CA ASN A 48 3.78 11.08 12.74
C ASN A 48 2.54 10.33 12.26
N ALA A 49 2.62 9.01 12.19
CA ALA A 49 1.54 8.17 11.67
C ALA A 49 0.64 7.66 12.80
N ASN A 50 -0.51 7.11 12.40
CA ASN A 50 -1.37 6.30 13.26
C ASN A 50 -2.06 7.06 14.40
N HIS A 51 -2.36 8.32 14.17
CA HIS A 51 -3.19 9.16 15.07
C HIS A 51 -4.39 9.68 14.30
N ASP A 52 -5.42 10.11 15.02
CA ASP A 52 -6.66 10.62 14.43
C ASP A 52 -6.44 11.79 13.47
N THR A 53 -5.39 12.59 13.70
CA THR A 53 -5.08 13.76 12.87
C THR A 53 -3.94 13.51 11.89
N SER A 54 -3.38 12.30 11.88
CA SER A 54 -2.26 11.97 10.97
C SER A 54 -2.70 11.99 9.52
N ASP A 55 -1.77 12.36 8.64
CA ASP A 55 -1.96 12.25 7.20
C ASP A 55 -1.52 10.89 6.66
N THR A 56 -1.02 10.00 7.52
CA THR A 56 -0.60 8.66 7.15
C THR A 56 -1.05 7.65 8.21
N LEU A 57 -1.65 6.57 7.74
CA LEU A 57 -1.99 5.40 8.56
C LEU A 57 -1.25 4.20 8.00
N VAL A 58 -0.50 3.52 8.84
CA VAL A 58 0.38 2.42 8.43
C VAL A 58 -0.04 1.15 9.14
N TYR A 59 -0.30 0.12 8.37
CA TYR A 59 -0.88 -1.13 8.90
C TYR A 59 -0.02 -2.35 8.61
N LYS A 60 0.04 -3.24 9.57
CA LYS A 60 0.40 -4.64 9.35
C LYS A 60 -0.87 -5.43 9.05
N VAL A 61 -0.72 -6.49 8.31
CA VAL A 61 -1.83 -7.38 7.93
C VAL A 61 -1.71 -8.67 8.71
N ILE A 62 -2.78 -9.01 9.44
CA ILE A 62 -2.81 -10.20 10.28
C ILE A 62 -3.73 -11.25 9.66
N HIS A 63 -3.25 -12.48 9.57
CA HIS A 63 -4.04 -13.63 9.18
C HIS A 63 -4.80 -14.11 10.43
N LYS A 64 -6.13 -13.95 10.41
CA LYS A 64 -6.94 -14.17 11.61
C LYS A 64 -6.85 -15.57 12.19
N GLU A 65 -6.75 -16.57 11.34
CA GLU A 65 -6.74 -17.98 11.78
C GLU A 65 -5.44 -18.36 12.50
N THR A 66 -4.33 -17.75 12.14
CA THR A 66 -3.01 -18.08 12.73
C THR A 66 -2.48 -17.01 13.66
N GLY A 67 -3.00 -15.78 13.58
CA GLY A 67 -2.47 -14.63 14.30
C GLY A 67 -1.15 -14.10 13.72
N ASN A 68 -0.67 -14.67 12.63
CA ASN A 68 0.61 -14.26 12.02
C ASN A 68 0.47 -12.96 11.22
N VAL A 69 1.52 -12.14 11.28
CA VAL A 69 1.64 -10.97 10.42
C VAL A 69 2.12 -11.43 9.05
N ILE A 70 1.34 -11.16 8.01
CA ILE A 70 1.58 -11.67 6.66
C ILE A 70 1.80 -10.58 5.61
N GLY A 71 1.62 -9.33 5.97
CA GLY A 71 1.75 -8.26 4.98
C GLY A 71 1.79 -6.87 5.58
N HIS A 72 1.83 -5.90 4.69
CA HIS A 72 1.94 -4.47 5.02
C HIS A 72 1.14 -3.64 4.02
N ILE A 73 0.52 -2.56 4.47
CA ILE A 73 -0.19 -1.62 3.61
C ILE A 73 -0.31 -0.27 4.32
N SER A 74 -0.30 0.82 3.56
CA SER A 74 -0.47 2.15 4.14
C SER A 74 -1.47 2.99 3.36
N LEU A 75 -2.10 3.91 4.06
CA LEU A 75 -2.93 4.97 3.50
C LEU A 75 -2.25 6.29 3.84
N GLY A 76 -1.68 6.93 2.83
CA GLY A 76 -0.92 8.17 3.00
C GLY A 76 -1.57 9.36 2.33
N LYS A 77 -0.93 10.51 2.50
CA LYS A 77 -1.40 11.77 1.91
C LYS A 77 -2.88 12.01 2.16
N ILE A 78 -3.34 11.71 3.36
CA ILE A 78 -4.75 11.92 3.73
C ILE A 78 -5.01 13.42 3.75
N ASP A 79 -5.86 13.86 2.85
CA ASP A 79 -6.28 15.24 2.71
C ASP A 79 -7.74 15.33 3.12
N ARG A 80 -7.99 15.79 4.35
CA ARG A 80 -9.34 15.81 4.90
C ARG A 80 -10.19 16.92 4.31
N LYS A 81 -9.55 17.95 3.76
CA LYS A 81 -10.24 19.04 3.09
C LYS A 81 -10.79 18.59 1.73
N ASN A 82 -9.95 17.95 0.92
CA ASN A 82 -10.35 17.43 -0.39
C ASN A 82 -10.92 16.01 -0.33
N LYS A 83 -10.87 15.39 0.84
CA LYS A 83 -11.36 14.02 1.08
C LYS A 83 -10.73 13.00 0.16
N SER A 84 -9.41 13.02 0.11
CA SER A 84 -8.63 12.10 -0.70
C SER A 84 -7.49 11.48 0.09
N ALA A 85 -7.00 10.35 -0.39
CA ALA A 85 -5.82 9.70 0.15
C ALA A 85 -5.18 8.80 -0.91
N ARG A 86 -4.01 8.26 -0.57
CA ARG A 86 -3.24 7.42 -1.49
C ARG A 86 -2.83 6.13 -0.78
N ILE A 87 -3.18 5.01 -1.38
CA ILE A 87 -2.69 3.70 -0.93
C ILE A 87 -1.24 3.54 -1.39
N GLY A 88 -0.41 3.03 -0.51
CA GLY A 88 0.98 2.74 -0.84
C GLY A 88 1.51 1.56 -0.06
N LYS A 89 2.69 1.12 -0.44
CA LYS A 89 3.48 0.11 0.26
C LYS A 89 2.72 -1.19 0.50
N VAL A 90 2.00 -1.62 -0.53
CA VAL A 90 1.22 -2.87 -0.51
C VAL A 90 2.16 -4.05 -0.62
N LEU A 91 2.14 -4.94 0.36
CA LEU A 91 3.04 -6.09 0.39
C LEU A 91 2.35 -7.29 1.02
N VAL A 92 2.30 -8.40 0.28
CA VAL A 92 2.08 -9.73 0.85
C VAL A 92 3.47 -10.29 1.12
N GLY A 93 3.90 -10.28 2.39
CA GLY A 93 5.27 -10.60 2.76
C GLY A 93 5.61 -12.07 2.65
N GLU A 94 4.67 -12.93 3.00
CA GLU A 94 4.86 -14.38 2.93
C GLU A 94 4.67 -14.85 1.49
N LYS A 95 5.76 -15.32 0.88
CA LYS A 95 5.77 -15.70 -0.55
C LYS A 95 4.77 -16.81 -0.89
N ASN A 96 4.57 -17.75 0.03
CA ASN A 96 3.62 -18.85 -0.18
C ASN A 96 2.14 -18.42 -0.13
N LEU A 97 1.87 -17.21 0.31
CA LEU A 97 0.51 -16.64 0.34
C LEU A 97 0.21 -15.75 -0.87
N ARG A 98 1.18 -15.52 -1.72
CA ARG A 98 0.99 -14.73 -2.94
C ARG A 98 0.18 -15.51 -3.97
N GLY A 99 -0.62 -14.80 -4.75
CA GLY A 99 -1.48 -15.43 -5.76
C GLY A 99 -2.78 -16.02 -5.22
N LEU A 100 -3.06 -15.86 -3.93
CA LEU A 100 -4.27 -16.38 -3.28
C LEU A 100 -5.35 -15.33 -3.02
N GLY A 101 -5.21 -14.15 -3.62
CA GLY A 101 -6.19 -13.08 -3.45
C GLY A 101 -6.03 -12.23 -2.18
N ILE A 102 -4.96 -12.44 -1.41
CA ILE A 102 -4.73 -11.71 -0.17
C ILE A 102 -4.53 -10.21 -0.43
N GLY A 103 -3.81 -9.85 -1.48
CA GLY A 103 -3.62 -8.45 -1.86
C GLY A 103 -4.94 -7.72 -2.09
N SER A 104 -5.88 -8.36 -2.77
CA SER A 104 -7.22 -7.80 -2.98
C SER A 104 -7.97 -7.61 -1.67
N LEU A 105 -7.88 -8.57 -0.76
CA LEU A 105 -8.50 -8.45 0.58
C LEU A 105 -7.90 -7.29 1.37
N MET A 106 -6.58 -7.14 1.34
CA MET A 106 -5.88 -6.05 2.02
C MET A 106 -6.37 -4.69 1.54
N VAL A 107 -6.44 -4.52 0.22
CA VAL A 107 -6.91 -3.26 -0.37
C VAL A 107 -8.36 -3.01 -0.01
N LYS A 108 -9.22 -4.02 -0.05
CA LYS A 108 -10.63 -3.89 0.34
C LYS A 108 -10.77 -3.46 1.80
N GLU A 109 -10.01 -4.07 2.70
CA GLU A 109 -10.05 -3.69 4.12
C GLU A 109 -9.60 -2.24 4.32
N LEU A 110 -8.58 -1.80 3.59
CA LEU A 110 -8.13 -0.41 3.67
C LEU A 110 -9.17 0.56 3.09
N LEU A 111 -9.85 0.18 2.01
CA LEU A 111 -10.91 1.00 1.41
C LEU A 111 -12.12 1.14 2.35
N LYS A 112 -12.42 0.12 3.15
CA LYS A 112 -13.45 0.26 4.20
C LYS A 112 -13.07 1.38 5.17
N ILE A 113 -11.82 1.40 5.61
CA ILE A 113 -11.34 2.47 6.48
C ILE A 113 -11.45 3.82 5.78
N ALA A 114 -10.98 3.92 4.55
CA ALA A 114 -10.96 5.17 3.80
C ALA A 114 -12.37 5.72 3.54
N PHE A 115 -13.27 4.91 3.02
CA PHE A 115 -14.60 5.35 2.60
C PHE A 115 -15.64 5.30 3.71
N GLU A 116 -15.58 4.27 4.56
CA GLU A 116 -16.64 4.03 5.55
C GLU A 116 -16.33 4.67 6.90
N GLU A 117 -15.07 4.72 7.31
CA GLU A 117 -14.67 5.35 8.57
C GLU A 117 -14.23 6.79 8.41
N LEU A 118 -13.31 7.05 7.47
CA LEU A 118 -12.76 8.40 7.25
C LEU A 118 -13.65 9.26 6.34
N LYS A 119 -14.64 8.65 5.69
CA LYS A 119 -15.57 9.35 4.79
C LYS A 119 -14.88 10.09 3.65
N LEU A 120 -13.82 9.49 3.12
CA LEU A 120 -13.12 10.05 1.97
C LEU A 120 -13.96 9.91 0.69
N HIS A 121 -13.64 10.70 -0.32
CA HIS A 121 -14.30 10.68 -1.62
C HIS A 121 -13.49 9.95 -2.69
N ARG A 122 -12.16 10.03 -2.61
CA ARG A 122 -11.25 9.53 -3.63
C ARG A 122 -10.05 8.83 -2.99
N VAL A 123 -9.70 7.66 -3.50
CA VAL A 123 -8.48 6.96 -3.12
C VAL A 123 -7.71 6.61 -4.39
N SER A 124 -6.43 6.96 -4.42
CA SER A 124 -5.55 6.70 -5.56
C SER A 124 -4.41 5.77 -5.16
N LEU A 125 -3.71 5.27 -6.16
CA LEU A 125 -2.45 4.53 -5.99
C LEU A 125 -1.62 4.61 -7.27
N GLY A 126 -0.35 4.26 -7.13
CA GLY A 126 0.54 4.08 -8.26
C GLY A 126 0.99 2.63 -8.33
N VAL A 127 1.12 2.10 -9.53
CA VAL A 127 1.61 0.75 -9.77
C VAL A 127 2.47 0.76 -11.03
N PHE A 128 3.68 0.19 -10.95
CA PHE A 128 4.55 0.13 -12.12
C PHE A 128 3.95 -0.75 -13.20
N ASP A 129 4.17 -0.38 -14.46
CA ASP A 129 3.51 -1.01 -15.60
C ASP A 129 3.92 -2.48 -15.81
N PHE A 130 5.09 -2.88 -15.30
CA PHE A 130 5.52 -4.28 -15.35
C PHE A 130 4.88 -5.16 -14.27
N ASN A 131 4.22 -4.55 -13.29
CA ASN A 131 3.56 -5.29 -12.20
C ASN A 131 2.14 -5.71 -12.60
N GLU A 132 2.06 -6.67 -13.50
CA GLU A 132 0.78 -7.14 -14.07
C GLU A 132 -0.16 -7.68 -13.01
N SER A 133 0.36 -8.42 -12.04
CA SER A 133 -0.45 -8.98 -10.96
C SER A 133 -1.04 -7.90 -10.05
N GLY A 134 -0.26 -6.85 -9.78
CA GLY A 134 -0.74 -5.70 -9.01
C GLY A 134 -1.85 -4.96 -9.74
N ILE A 135 -1.64 -4.67 -11.02
CA ILE A 135 -2.65 -4.00 -11.86
C ILE A 135 -3.95 -4.79 -11.87
N ALA A 136 -3.87 -6.10 -12.12
CA ALA A 136 -5.05 -6.97 -12.14
C ALA A 136 -5.76 -6.99 -10.79
N CYS A 137 -5.01 -7.02 -9.69
CA CYS A 137 -5.53 -6.95 -8.33
C CYS A 137 -6.34 -5.66 -8.12
N TYR A 138 -5.79 -4.52 -8.48
CA TYR A 138 -6.44 -3.23 -8.29
C TYR A 138 -7.66 -3.06 -9.20
N GLU A 139 -7.57 -3.47 -10.44
CA GLU A 139 -8.72 -3.45 -11.35
C GLU A 139 -9.87 -4.32 -10.84
N LYS A 140 -9.54 -5.49 -10.29
CA LYS A 140 -10.53 -6.39 -9.68
C LYS A 140 -11.25 -5.74 -8.50
N VAL A 141 -10.55 -4.94 -7.71
CA VAL A 141 -11.14 -4.22 -6.58
C VAL A 141 -12.00 -3.04 -7.04
N GLY A 142 -11.80 -2.55 -8.25
CA GLY A 142 -12.58 -1.46 -8.82
C GLY A 142 -11.80 -0.20 -9.18
N PHE A 143 -10.49 -0.23 -9.04
CA PHE A 143 -9.65 0.90 -9.46
C PHE A 143 -9.64 1.03 -10.97
N LYS A 144 -9.61 2.26 -11.45
CA LYS A 144 -9.51 2.61 -12.86
C LYS A 144 -8.19 3.31 -13.15
N LYS A 145 -7.59 3.01 -14.30
CA LYS A 145 -6.40 3.71 -14.76
C LYS A 145 -6.75 5.14 -15.15
N GLU A 146 -5.96 6.10 -14.67
CA GLU A 146 -6.12 7.51 -15.05
C GLU A 146 -5.08 7.94 -16.09
N GLY A 147 -3.87 7.40 -16.00
CA GLY A 147 -2.82 7.74 -16.92
C GLY A 147 -1.51 7.05 -16.58
N LEU A 148 -0.63 6.98 -17.58
CA LEU A 148 0.70 6.41 -17.42
C LEU A 148 1.73 7.54 -17.28
N LEU A 149 2.45 7.53 -16.17
CA LEU A 149 3.59 8.42 -15.96
C LEU A 149 4.83 7.76 -16.58
N ARG A 150 5.16 8.17 -17.80
CA ARG A 150 6.25 7.53 -18.54
C ARG A 150 7.61 7.89 -17.96
N ASP A 151 8.45 6.85 -17.76
CA ASP A 151 9.84 7.00 -17.30
C ASP A 151 9.99 7.89 -16.06
N CYS A 152 9.09 7.70 -15.09
CA CYS A 152 9.06 8.55 -13.91
C CYS A 152 9.98 8.11 -12.77
N ARG A 153 10.63 6.94 -12.90
CA ARG A 153 11.60 6.46 -11.90
C ARG A 153 12.84 5.95 -12.62
N LYS A 154 14.00 6.46 -12.22
CA LYS A 154 15.28 5.98 -12.72
C LYS A 154 15.82 4.90 -11.78
N THR A 155 16.25 3.77 -12.35
CA THR A 155 16.91 2.70 -11.64
C THR A 155 18.09 2.20 -12.45
N GLY A 156 19.31 2.43 -11.96
CA GLY A 156 20.51 2.17 -12.76
C GLY A 156 20.50 2.97 -14.05
N ASN A 157 20.55 2.29 -15.20
CA ASN A 157 20.46 2.91 -16.51
C ASN A 157 19.07 2.83 -17.14
N ASP A 158 18.10 2.30 -16.39
CA ASP A 158 16.73 2.10 -16.86
C ASP A 158 15.76 3.10 -16.24
N TYR A 159 14.58 3.19 -16.85
CA TYR A 159 13.49 4.01 -16.34
C TYR A 159 12.23 3.17 -16.25
N TRP A 160 11.48 3.38 -15.19
CA TRP A 160 10.19 2.71 -14.95
C TRP A 160 9.04 3.66 -15.13
N SER A 161 7.94 3.16 -15.68
CA SER A 161 6.70 3.91 -15.88
C SER A 161 5.64 3.42 -14.89
N LEU A 162 4.83 4.37 -14.41
CA LEU A 162 3.86 4.13 -13.34
C LEU A 162 2.45 4.42 -13.83
N TRP A 163 1.53 3.48 -13.64
CA TRP A 163 0.11 3.75 -13.80
C TRP A 163 -0.43 4.46 -12.56
N GLU A 164 -1.09 5.60 -12.76
CA GLU A 164 -1.96 6.20 -11.75
C GLU A 164 -3.32 5.54 -11.84
N MET A 165 -3.84 5.08 -10.72
CA MET A 165 -5.15 4.46 -10.65
C MET A 165 -5.93 5.06 -9.49
N SER A 166 -7.25 5.04 -9.58
CA SER A 166 -8.11 5.58 -8.52
C SER A 166 -9.44 4.86 -8.45
N ILE A 167 -10.10 5.03 -7.31
CA ILE A 167 -11.47 4.61 -7.09
C ILE A 167 -12.19 5.72 -6.32
N LEU A 168 -13.44 6.01 -6.68
CA LEU A 168 -14.27 7.00 -6.03
C LEU A 168 -15.26 6.32 -5.08
N GLU A 169 -15.70 7.04 -4.06
CA GLU A 169 -16.61 6.49 -3.04
C GLU A 169 -17.87 5.88 -3.66
N GLN A 170 -18.45 6.53 -4.68
CA GLN A 170 -19.64 6.02 -5.34
C GLN A 170 -19.38 4.66 -5.99
N GLU A 171 -18.23 4.50 -6.64
CA GLU A 171 -17.82 3.25 -7.26
C GLU A 171 -17.63 2.13 -6.23
N TRP A 172 -17.12 2.49 -5.05
CA TRP A 172 -16.96 1.55 -3.94
C TRP A 172 -18.32 1.07 -3.42
N PHE A 173 -19.23 2.01 -3.14
CA PHE A 173 -20.53 1.66 -2.59
C PHE A 173 -21.42 0.95 -3.59
N ASP A 174 -21.28 1.21 -4.90
CA ASP A 174 -22.06 0.55 -5.95
C ASP A 174 -21.73 -0.94 -6.11
N GLN A 175 -20.59 -1.37 -5.57
CA GLN A 175 -20.19 -2.79 -5.62
C GLN A 175 -20.84 -3.64 -4.53
N LYS A 176 -21.53 -3.04 -3.61
CA LYS A 176 -22.12 -3.75 -2.45
C LYS A 176 -23.57 -4.14 -2.66
#